data_d86d2a62838f92410c0102489497ec5d
#
_entry.id   d86d2a62838f92410c0102489497ec5d
#
_cell.length_a   1.000
_cell.length_b   1.000
_cell.length_c   1.000
_cell.angle_alpha   90.00
_cell.angle_beta   90.00
_cell.angle_gamma   90.00
#
_symmetry.space_group_name_H-M   'P 1'
#
loop_
_entity.id
_entity.type
_entity.pdbx_description
1 polymer ?
#
loop_
_entity_poly.entity_id
_entity_poly.type
_entity_poly.pdbx_seq_one_letter_code
_entity_poly.pdbx_strand_id
1 'polypeptide(L)'
;MQRMLFLLLVLQCISPALHAQEENPKIACYSIEENKAPHKKKLWDGYEISLGPAQNAGETGNACTAAIFNRAGRVVFRTNGFNVVFDEELTGEDFDGDGKPEVVFETDTGGGNHCCWGYIIYSLSPKPHKLFEITMEGQVDFEKDKDGKMVIWQRLSVPGGFATSMAARPFAEKVFRVRDGKLVDATAEFCGRNDPRFERSDLIPEDLNSLKNAGEPGHDNLDNIISALEARTAQHVYCQEFDEALKDLNLWPAGKREVEIKSLLDAFGEEYPEFAAKLRETAVKK
;
A
#
# COMPACT_ATOMS: atom_id res chain seq x y z
N MET A 1 38.20 -70.59 9.70
CA MET A 1 37.99 -69.22 10.21
C MET A 1 38.21 -68.25 9.05
N GLN A 2 37.14 -67.89 8.36
CA GLN A 2 37.16 -67.05 7.16
C GLN A 2 36.51 -65.71 7.50
N ARG A 3 37.28 -64.63 7.53
CA ARG A 3 36.81 -63.26 7.74
C ARG A 3 36.29 -62.69 6.43
N MET A 4 34.99 -62.48 6.37
CA MET A 4 34.31 -61.81 5.28
C MET A 4 34.34 -60.32 5.51
N LEU A 5 35.04 -59.60 4.62
CA LEU A 5 35.16 -58.13 4.62
C LEU A 5 33.98 -57.55 3.85
N PHE A 6 33.02 -56.88 4.53
CA PHE A 6 31.95 -56.14 3.88
C PHE A 6 32.43 -54.75 3.51
N LEU A 7 32.54 -54.51 2.23
CA LEU A 7 32.86 -53.19 1.64
C LEU A 7 31.52 -52.43 1.48
N LEU A 8 31.25 -51.44 2.34
CA LEU A 8 30.13 -50.53 2.18
C LEU A 8 30.52 -49.47 1.18
N LEU A 9 29.95 -49.54 -0.04
CA LEU A 9 29.97 -48.45 -1.03
C LEU A 9 28.92 -47.44 -0.68
N VAL A 10 29.35 -46.31 -0.14
CA VAL A 10 28.49 -45.12 0.05
C VAL A 10 28.42 -44.38 -1.30
N LEU A 11 27.34 -44.58 -2.06
CA LEU A 11 27.00 -43.73 -3.19
C LEU A 11 26.53 -42.38 -2.66
N GLN A 12 27.39 -41.38 -2.70
CA GLN A 12 26.98 -39.99 -2.54
C GLN A 12 26.21 -39.54 -3.79
N CYS A 13 24.91 -39.54 -3.74
CA CYS A 13 24.07 -38.85 -4.70
C CYS A 13 24.29 -37.33 -4.55
N ILE A 14 25.19 -36.79 -5.36
CA ILE A 14 25.30 -35.34 -5.57
C ILE A 14 24.10 -34.97 -6.41
N SER A 15 23.00 -34.54 -5.77
CA SER A 15 21.93 -33.83 -6.48
C SER A 15 22.47 -32.46 -6.87
N PRO A 16 22.53 -32.13 -8.14
CA PRO A 16 22.72 -30.74 -8.53
C PRO A 16 21.47 -29.99 -8.02
N ALA A 17 21.63 -29.15 -7.02
CA ALA A 17 20.64 -28.14 -6.70
C ALA A 17 20.54 -27.25 -7.95
N LEU A 18 19.54 -27.51 -8.80
CA LEU A 18 19.05 -26.51 -9.73
C LEU A 18 18.59 -25.32 -8.86
N HIS A 19 19.43 -24.30 -8.79
CA HIS A 19 18.97 -22.97 -8.45
C HIS A 19 18.06 -22.58 -9.63
N ALA A 20 16.75 -22.86 -9.49
CA ALA A 20 15.77 -22.11 -10.23
C ALA A 20 16.02 -20.65 -9.81
N GLN A 21 16.55 -19.84 -10.71
CA GLN A 21 16.44 -18.40 -10.58
C GLN A 21 14.93 -18.15 -10.48
N GLU A 22 14.44 -17.72 -9.32
CA GLU A 22 13.10 -17.15 -9.21
C GLU A 22 13.07 -16.02 -10.23
N GLU A 23 12.38 -16.25 -11.34
CA GLU A 23 12.09 -15.19 -12.29
C GLU A 23 11.36 -14.12 -11.50
N ASN A 24 11.94 -12.92 -11.44
CA ASN A 24 11.30 -11.79 -10.76
C ASN A 24 9.97 -11.54 -11.48
N PRO A 25 8.83 -11.74 -10.84
CA PRO A 25 7.52 -11.63 -11.48
C PRO A 25 7.18 -10.18 -11.88
N LYS A 26 8.07 -9.23 -11.58
CA LYS A 26 7.91 -7.81 -11.91
C LYS A 26 8.93 -7.39 -12.97
N ILE A 27 8.43 -6.88 -14.09
CA ILE A 27 9.26 -6.33 -15.17
C ILE A 27 9.25 -4.80 -15.05
N ALA A 28 10.37 -4.25 -14.62
CA ALA A 28 10.54 -2.82 -14.46
C ALA A 28 11.14 -2.18 -15.71
N CYS A 29 10.62 -1.05 -16.11
CA CYS A 29 11.12 -0.32 -17.28
C CYS A 29 12.58 0.13 -17.13
N TYR A 30 13.01 0.54 -15.94
CA TYR A 30 14.40 0.94 -15.71
C TYR A 30 15.42 -0.20 -15.90
N SER A 31 14.97 -1.45 -15.84
CA SER A 31 15.81 -2.60 -16.14
C SER A 31 16.04 -2.82 -17.64
N ILE A 32 15.30 -2.09 -18.49
CA ILE A 32 15.41 -2.15 -19.94
C ILE A 32 16.39 -1.05 -20.36
N GLU A 33 17.55 -1.44 -20.91
CA GLU A 33 18.57 -0.50 -21.37
C GLU A 33 17.99 0.47 -22.42
N GLU A 34 18.37 1.75 -22.37
CA GLU A 34 17.83 2.84 -23.23
C GLU A 34 17.83 2.53 -24.73
N ASN A 35 18.76 1.72 -25.20
CA ASN A 35 18.91 1.39 -26.61
C ASN A 35 18.34 0.00 -26.99
N LYS A 36 17.67 -0.69 -26.06
CA LYS A 36 17.04 -1.98 -26.35
C LYS A 36 15.60 -1.81 -26.81
N ALA A 37 15.14 -2.78 -27.59
CA ALA A 37 13.74 -2.85 -27.98
C ALA A 37 12.86 -2.96 -26.75
N PRO A 38 11.67 -2.36 -26.75
CA PRO A 38 10.71 -2.50 -25.67
C PRO A 38 10.43 -3.97 -25.34
N HIS A 39 10.30 -4.28 -24.05
CA HIS A 39 9.81 -5.59 -23.64
C HIS A 39 8.36 -5.75 -24.09
N LYS A 40 8.04 -6.89 -24.72
CA LYS A 40 6.70 -7.20 -25.22
C LYS A 40 6.22 -8.51 -24.65
N LYS A 41 4.97 -8.50 -24.14
CA LYS A 41 4.30 -9.69 -23.65
C LYS A 41 2.91 -9.83 -24.24
N LYS A 42 2.59 -11.01 -24.73
CA LYS A 42 1.24 -11.34 -25.20
C LYS A 42 0.33 -11.61 -24.00
N LEU A 43 -0.84 -11.04 -24.05
CA LEU A 43 -1.94 -11.28 -23.11
C LEU A 43 -3.02 -12.16 -23.77
N TRP A 44 -4.08 -12.41 -23.01
CA TRP A 44 -5.28 -13.08 -23.51
C TRP A 44 -5.99 -12.24 -24.59
N ASP A 45 -6.86 -12.84 -25.32
CA ASP A 45 -7.69 -12.23 -26.38
C ASP A 45 -6.91 -11.47 -27.48
N GLY A 46 -5.62 -11.76 -27.62
CA GLY A 46 -4.75 -11.16 -28.62
C GLY A 46 -4.33 -9.72 -28.33
N TYR A 47 -4.39 -9.31 -27.07
CA TYR A 47 -3.74 -8.10 -26.60
C TYR A 47 -2.23 -8.32 -26.41
N GLU A 48 -1.48 -7.24 -26.46
CA GLU A 48 -0.02 -7.24 -26.24
C GLU A 48 0.37 -6.03 -25.40
N ILE A 49 1.21 -6.23 -24.39
CA ILE A 49 1.86 -5.15 -23.65
C ILE A 49 3.19 -4.82 -24.33
N SER A 50 3.53 -3.54 -24.32
CA SER A 50 4.87 -3.04 -24.63
C SER A 50 5.33 -2.12 -23.49
N LEU A 51 6.49 -2.41 -22.92
CA LEU A 51 7.10 -1.65 -21.83
C LEU A 51 8.52 -1.26 -22.24
N GLY A 52 8.89 0.00 -22.09
CA GLY A 52 10.21 0.46 -22.44
C GLY A 52 10.44 1.96 -22.18
N PRO A 53 11.66 2.44 -22.50
CA PRO A 53 11.98 3.84 -22.35
C PRO A 53 11.03 4.75 -23.12
N ALA A 54 10.68 5.88 -22.53
CA ALA A 54 9.86 6.88 -23.20
C ALA A 54 10.67 7.59 -24.29
N GLN A 55 10.09 7.74 -25.48
CA GLN A 55 10.77 8.34 -26.64
C GLN A 55 11.10 9.83 -26.46
N ASN A 56 10.55 10.52 -25.46
CA ASN A 56 10.73 11.95 -25.20
C ASN A 56 10.95 12.22 -23.71
N ALA A 57 11.86 11.51 -23.07
CA ALA A 57 12.11 11.58 -21.63
C ALA A 57 12.69 12.94 -21.13
N GLY A 58 13.03 13.88 -22.03
CA GLY A 58 13.93 14.98 -21.74
C GLY A 58 13.43 16.11 -20.85
N GLU A 59 12.14 16.38 -20.73
CA GLU A 59 11.66 17.58 -20.00
C GLU A 59 10.65 17.27 -18.89
N THR A 60 10.04 16.09 -18.88
CA THR A 60 8.94 15.77 -17.96
C THR A 60 9.30 14.79 -16.83
N GLY A 61 10.55 14.30 -16.79
CA GLY A 61 10.97 13.28 -15.84
C GLY A 61 10.40 11.87 -16.13
N ASN A 62 9.57 11.73 -17.17
CA ASN A 62 8.97 10.46 -17.56
C ASN A 62 9.96 9.63 -18.39
N ALA A 63 10.70 8.75 -17.70
CA ALA A 63 11.70 7.90 -18.35
C ALA A 63 11.09 6.65 -19.01
N CYS A 64 9.86 6.27 -18.63
CA CYS A 64 9.23 5.01 -18.97
C CYS A 64 7.86 5.16 -19.60
N THR A 65 7.52 4.25 -20.52
CA THR A 65 6.18 4.14 -21.11
C THR A 65 5.73 2.68 -21.10
N ALA A 66 4.50 2.44 -20.64
CA ALA A 66 3.80 1.19 -20.88
C ALA A 66 2.57 1.43 -21.77
N ALA A 67 2.32 0.49 -22.68
CA ALA A 67 1.16 0.54 -23.56
C ALA A 67 0.55 -0.84 -23.77
N ILE A 68 -0.77 -0.90 -23.88
CA ILE A 68 -1.50 -2.11 -24.30
C ILE A 68 -2.00 -1.89 -25.70
N PHE A 69 -1.74 -2.87 -26.57
CA PHE A 69 -2.19 -2.92 -27.95
C PHE A 69 -3.26 -4.00 -28.11
N ASN A 70 -4.28 -3.71 -28.89
CA ASN A 70 -5.27 -4.73 -29.27
C ASN A 70 -4.78 -5.56 -30.46
N ARG A 71 -5.56 -6.58 -30.86
CA ARG A 71 -5.29 -7.46 -32.01
C ARG A 71 -4.96 -6.72 -33.33
N ALA A 72 -5.51 -5.53 -33.51
CA ALA A 72 -5.28 -4.72 -34.72
C ALA A 72 -4.03 -3.80 -34.57
N GLY A 73 -3.23 -3.96 -33.51
CA GLY A 73 -2.07 -3.14 -33.25
C GLY A 73 -2.39 -1.71 -32.79
N ARG A 74 -3.64 -1.42 -32.43
CA ARG A 74 -4.03 -0.09 -31.92
C ARG A 74 -3.83 -0.02 -30.43
N VAL A 75 -3.27 1.10 -29.96
CA VAL A 75 -3.11 1.39 -28.53
C VAL A 75 -4.50 1.57 -27.91
N VAL A 76 -4.80 0.83 -26.86
CA VAL A 76 -6.03 0.91 -26.06
C VAL A 76 -5.77 1.52 -24.68
N PHE A 77 -4.52 1.45 -24.21
CA PHE A 77 -4.07 2.06 -22.96
C PHE A 77 -2.62 2.52 -23.12
N ARG A 78 -2.28 3.62 -22.45
CA ARG A 78 -0.89 4.10 -22.28
C ARG A 78 -0.74 4.80 -20.95
N THR A 79 0.36 4.52 -20.27
CA THR A 79 0.82 5.27 -19.09
C THR A 79 2.29 5.60 -19.22
N ASN A 80 2.71 6.66 -18.56
CA ASN A 80 4.10 7.08 -18.47
C ASN A 80 4.43 7.37 -17.01
N GLY A 81 5.70 7.22 -16.65
CA GLY A 81 6.20 7.52 -15.32
C GLY A 81 7.71 7.67 -15.31
N PHE A 82 8.25 8.06 -14.17
CA PHE A 82 9.69 7.96 -13.91
C PHE A 82 10.11 6.48 -14.01
N ASN A 83 9.30 5.60 -13.43
CA ASN A 83 9.35 4.16 -13.65
C ASN A 83 7.94 3.60 -13.84
N VAL A 84 7.82 2.57 -14.66
CA VAL A 84 6.60 1.76 -14.80
C VAL A 84 7.02 0.30 -14.70
N VAL A 85 6.31 -0.45 -13.89
CA VAL A 85 6.51 -1.88 -13.68
C VAL A 85 5.29 -2.62 -14.18
N PHE A 86 5.47 -3.65 -14.97
CA PHE A 86 4.43 -4.61 -15.29
C PHE A 86 4.46 -5.70 -14.22
N ASP A 87 3.39 -5.82 -13.46
CA ASP A 87 3.27 -6.82 -12.40
C ASP A 87 2.68 -8.11 -12.98
N GLU A 88 3.54 -9.10 -13.20
CA GLU A 88 3.14 -10.39 -13.77
C GLU A 88 2.41 -11.28 -12.77
N GLU A 89 2.67 -11.10 -11.47
CA GLU A 89 2.03 -11.88 -10.41
C GLU A 89 0.56 -11.50 -10.24
N LEU A 90 0.29 -10.20 -10.22
CA LEU A 90 -1.06 -9.67 -10.07
C LEU A 90 -1.84 -9.64 -11.40
N THR A 91 -1.13 -9.59 -12.55
CA THR A 91 -1.79 -9.61 -13.85
C THR A 91 -2.37 -10.99 -14.14
N GLY A 92 -3.66 -11.04 -14.40
CA GLY A 92 -4.41 -12.28 -14.60
C GLY A 92 -5.37 -12.57 -13.45
N GLU A 93 -5.28 -11.80 -12.37
CA GLU A 93 -6.24 -11.85 -11.27
C GLU A 93 -7.54 -11.14 -11.65
N ASP A 94 -8.66 -11.59 -11.09
CA ASP A 94 -9.98 -11.00 -11.20
C ASP A 94 -10.21 -10.06 -10.00
N PHE A 95 -10.06 -8.76 -10.24
CA PHE A 95 -10.14 -7.75 -9.18
C PHE A 95 -11.57 -7.34 -8.84
N ASP A 96 -12.49 -7.36 -9.80
CA ASP A 96 -13.86 -6.89 -9.59
C ASP A 96 -14.89 -8.00 -9.43
N GLY A 97 -14.46 -9.26 -9.62
CA GLY A 97 -15.29 -10.45 -9.44
C GLY A 97 -16.20 -10.75 -10.62
N ASP A 98 -15.90 -10.21 -11.83
CA ASP A 98 -16.68 -10.45 -13.06
C ASP A 98 -16.24 -11.75 -13.77
N GLY A 99 -15.25 -12.45 -13.24
CA GLY A 99 -14.68 -13.70 -13.77
C GLY A 99 -13.69 -13.49 -14.91
N LYS A 100 -13.19 -12.28 -15.11
CA LYS A 100 -12.19 -11.94 -16.14
C LYS A 100 -10.93 -11.37 -15.51
N PRO A 101 -9.79 -11.62 -16.15
CA PRO A 101 -8.52 -11.16 -15.61
C PRO A 101 -8.24 -9.70 -15.96
N GLU A 102 -7.55 -9.00 -15.05
CA GLU A 102 -7.06 -7.64 -15.23
C GLU A 102 -5.55 -7.60 -15.46
N VAL A 103 -5.12 -6.45 -15.97
CA VAL A 103 -3.71 -6.09 -16.17
C VAL A 103 -3.29 -5.10 -15.09
N VAL A 104 -2.13 -5.33 -14.48
CA VAL A 104 -1.65 -4.50 -13.38
C VAL A 104 -0.33 -3.83 -13.75
N PHE A 105 -0.30 -2.52 -13.55
CA PHE A 105 0.91 -1.71 -13.62
C PHE A 105 1.15 -1.02 -12.29
N GLU A 106 2.38 -1.10 -11.80
CA GLU A 106 2.88 -0.23 -10.75
C GLU A 106 3.54 0.98 -11.42
N THR A 107 3.28 2.17 -10.93
CA THR A 107 3.80 3.42 -11.47
C THR A 107 4.56 4.19 -10.42
N ASP A 108 5.66 4.80 -10.79
CA ASP A 108 6.40 5.76 -9.98
C ASP A 108 6.56 7.05 -10.77
N THR A 109 6.13 8.16 -10.20
CA THR A 109 6.24 9.48 -10.81
C THR A 109 7.50 10.24 -10.41
N GLY A 110 8.41 9.61 -9.66
CA GLY A 110 9.72 10.18 -9.30
C GLY A 110 9.69 11.10 -8.09
N GLY A 111 8.81 10.85 -7.14
CA GLY A 111 8.73 11.61 -5.89
C GLY A 111 9.63 11.07 -4.77
N GLY A 112 9.45 11.61 -3.58
CA GLY A 112 10.21 11.21 -2.38
C GLY A 112 9.73 9.89 -1.76
N ASN A 113 10.31 9.53 -0.62
CA ASN A 113 10.17 8.23 0.03
C ASN A 113 8.74 7.81 0.44
N HIS A 114 7.76 8.72 0.39
CA HIS A 114 6.39 8.46 0.86
C HIS A 114 5.32 8.88 -0.15
N CYS A 115 5.69 9.21 -1.37
CA CYS A 115 4.72 9.59 -2.37
C CYS A 115 5.05 9.01 -3.73
N CYS A 116 4.09 9.14 -4.61
CA CYS A 116 4.35 9.09 -6.04
C CYS A 116 4.42 7.70 -6.65
N TRP A 117 4.15 6.68 -5.85
CA TRP A 117 3.90 5.32 -6.29
C TRP A 117 2.41 5.10 -6.47
N GLY A 118 2.04 4.17 -7.33
CA GLY A 118 0.64 3.82 -7.52
C GLY A 118 0.48 2.53 -8.30
N TYR A 119 -0.73 1.99 -8.23
CA TYR A 119 -1.15 0.88 -9.06
C TYR A 119 -2.26 1.32 -10.00
N ILE A 120 -2.16 0.92 -11.26
CA ILE A 120 -3.22 1.04 -12.25
C ILE A 120 -3.71 -0.36 -12.58
N ILE A 121 -4.97 -0.63 -12.28
CA ILE A 121 -5.65 -1.86 -12.63
C ILE A 121 -6.52 -1.59 -13.85
N TYR A 122 -6.28 -2.36 -14.91
CA TYR A 122 -6.87 -2.14 -16.22
C TYR A 122 -7.58 -3.39 -16.72
N SER A 123 -8.90 -3.30 -16.94
CA SER A 123 -9.70 -4.37 -17.51
C SER A 123 -9.68 -4.29 -19.04
N LEU A 124 -9.53 -5.46 -19.67
CA LEU A 124 -9.60 -5.60 -21.14
C LEU A 124 -11.00 -5.98 -21.64
N SER A 125 -11.92 -6.30 -20.76
CA SER A 125 -13.24 -6.85 -21.08
C SER A 125 -14.37 -6.11 -20.35
N PRO A 126 -15.59 -6.01 -20.92
CA PRO A 126 -15.92 -6.28 -22.33
C PRO A 126 -15.39 -5.23 -23.30
N LYS A 127 -14.93 -4.10 -22.78
CA LYS A 127 -14.23 -3.02 -23.49
C LYS A 127 -13.07 -2.56 -22.64
N PRO A 128 -11.88 -2.33 -23.23
CA PRO A 128 -10.72 -1.84 -22.49
C PRO A 128 -11.01 -0.55 -21.72
N HIS A 129 -10.77 -0.56 -20.41
CA HIS A 129 -10.94 0.60 -19.53
C HIS A 129 -10.09 0.49 -18.27
N LYS A 130 -9.73 1.63 -17.69
CA LYS A 130 -9.12 1.67 -16.35
C LYS A 130 -10.21 1.31 -15.34
N LEU A 131 -9.99 0.21 -14.59
CA LEU A 131 -10.91 -0.22 -13.55
C LEU A 131 -10.80 0.72 -12.36
N PHE A 132 -9.60 0.88 -11.82
CA PHE A 132 -9.28 1.88 -10.79
C PHE A 132 -7.78 2.17 -10.76
N GLU A 133 -7.41 3.16 -9.98
CA GLU A 133 -6.05 3.56 -9.71
C GLU A 133 -5.90 3.82 -8.21
N ILE A 134 -4.79 3.37 -7.64
CA ILE A 134 -4.42 3.62 -6.25
C ILE A 134 -3.16 4.46 -6.27
N THR A 135 -3.24 5.65 -5.68
CA THR A 135 -2.04 6.44 -5.39
C THR A 135 -1.54 6.07 -4.01
N MET A 136 -0.27 5.73 -3.89
CA MET A 136 0.32 5.29 -2.64
C MET A 136 1.04 6.42 -1.92
N GLU A 137 0.79 6.50 -0.63
CA GLU A 137 1.63 7.22 0.33
C GLU A 137 2.40 6.26 1.24
N GLY A 138 2.28 4.96 0.99
CA GLY A 138 2.89 3.88 1.75
C GLY A 138 2.83 2.56 0.99
N GLN A 139 2.81 1.45 1.71
CA GLN A 139 2.74 0.11 1.13
C GLN A 139 1.31 -0.23 0.72
N VAL A 140 1.17 -0.96 -0.39
CA VAL A 140 -0.09 -1.60 -0.81
C VAL A 140 0.15 -3.09 -0.98
N ASP A 141 -0.72 -3.89 -0.37
CA ASP A 141 -0.71 -5.35 -0.48
C ASP A 141 -2.05 -5.82 -1.06
N PHE A 142 -1.99 -6.80 -1.93
CA PHE A 142 -3.14 -7.43 -2.56
C PHE A 142 -3.28 -8.86 -2.06
N GLU A 143 -4.45 -9.20 -1.54
CA GLU A 143 -4.72 -10.51 -0.98
C GLU A 143 -6.10 -11.00 -1.40
N LYS A 144 -6.30 -12.31 -1.41
CA LYS A 144 -7.63 -12.89 -1.55
C LYS A 144 -8.21 -13.21 -0.17
N ASP A 145 -9.44 -12.80 0.08
CA ASP A 145 -10.14 -13.21 1.28
C ASP A 145 -10.56 -14.70 1.21
N LYS A 146 -11.20 -15.17 2.27
CA LYS A 146 -11.72 -16.55 2.36
C LYS A 146 -12.70 -16.93 1.26
N ASP A 147 -13.33 -15.96 0.63
CA ASP A 147 -14.30 -16.14 -0.46
C ASP A 147 -13.63 -15.98 -1.83
N GLY A 148 -12.30 -15.84 -1.88
CA GLY A 148 -11.49 -15.68 -3.08
C GLY A 148 -11.56 -14.29 -3.72
N LYS A 149 -12.18 -13.32 -3.04
CA LYS A 149 -12.31 -11.94 -3.54
C LYS A 149 -11.10 -11.12 -3.19
N MET A 150 -10.69 -10.25 -4.12
CA MET A 150 -9.56 -9.34 -3.91
C MET A 150 -9.85 -8.35 -2.78
N VAL A 151 -8.89 -8.23 -1.89
CA VAL A 151 -8.82 -7.26 -0.80
C VAL A 151 -7.52 -6.49 -0.96
N ILE A 152 -7.59 -5.19 -0.85
CA ILE A 152 -6.47 -4.29 -1.05
C ILE A 152 -6.19 -3.60 0.27
N TRP A 153 -5.01 -3.86 0.82
CA TRP A 153 -4.51 -3.23 2.04
C TRP A 153 -3.64 -2.05 1.65
N GLN A 154 -3.93 -0.90 2.20
CA GLN A 154 -3.14 0.30 1.96
C GLN A 154 -2.69 0.91 3.27
N ARG A 155 -1.38 1.02 3.43
CA ARG A 155 -0.76 1.71 4.54
C ARG A 155 -0.67 3.19 4.21
N LEU A 156 -1.45 4.02 4.90
CA LEU A 156 -1.54 5.45 4.66
C LEU A 156 -0.77 6.23 5.70
N SER A 157 -0.05 7.24 5.25
CA SER A 157 0.55 8.23 6.13
C SER A 157 -0.56 9.00 6.85
N VAL A 158 -0.52 8.99 8.18
CA VAL A 158 -1.50 9.71 8.99
C VAL A 158 -1.26 11.22 8.84
N PRO A 159 -2.30 11.99 8.51
CA PRO A 159 -2.19 13.44 8.51
C PRO A 159 -2.06 13.92 9.97
N GLY A 160 -0.84 14.22 10.39
CA GLY A 160 -0.54 14.68 11.75
C GLY A 160 -0.14 16.13 11.79
N GLY A 161 -0.60 16.87 12.82
CA GLY A 161 -0.20 18.24 13.07
C GLY A 161 1.20 18.39 13.67
N PHE A 162 1.82 17.29 14.08
CA PHE A 162 3.09 17.28 14.84
C PHE A 162 4.24 16.58 14.14
N ALA A 163 3.98 15.86 13.03
CA ALA A 163 5.08 15.25 12.26
C ALA A 163 5.99 16.35 11.69
N THR A 164 7.24 16.34 12.12
CA THR A 164 8.25 17.32 11.70
C THR A 164 8.72 17.14 10.26
N SER A 165 8.50 15.94 9.70
CA SER A 165 8.79 15.63 8.30
C SER A 165 7.85 14.55 7.79
N MET A 166 7.67 14.46 6.46
CA MET A 166 6.89 13.35 5.87
C MET A 166 7.48 11.98 6.22
N ALA A 167 8.80 11.89 6.38
CA ALA A 167 9.49 10.65 6.72
C ALA A 167 9.21 10.16 8.15
N ALA A 168 8.77 11.06 9.05
CA ALA A 168 8.47 10.74 10.45
C ALA A 168 6.97 10.55 10.70
N ARG A 169 6.12 10.69 9.67
CA ARG A 169 4.68 10.49 9.82
C ARG A 169 4.37 9.03 10.16
N PRO A 170 3.53 8.81 11.16
CA PRO A 170 3.04 7.47 11.44
C PRO A 170 2.09 6.99 10.35
N PHE A 171 1.83 5.69 10.34
CA PHE A 171 0.95 5.06 9.36
C PHE A 171 -0.25 4.42 10.05
N ALA A 172 -1.36 4.37 9.32
CA ALA A 172 -2.53 3.58 9.67
C ALA A 172 -3.01 2.80 8.44
N GLU A 173 -3.70 1.69 8.68
CA GLU A 173 -4.11 0.77 7.63
C GLU A 173 -5.54 1.08 7.17
N LYS A 174 -5.73 1.16 5.85
CA LYS A 174 -7.04 1.10 5.20
C LYS A 174 -7.18 -0.17 4.39
N VAL A 175 -8.39 -0.65 4.31
CA VAL A 175 -8.74 -1.84 3.53
C VAL A 175 -9.79 -1.45 2.49
N PHE A 176 -9.54 -1.85 1.25
CA PHE A 176 -10.47 -1.59 0.16
C PHE A 176 -10.94 -2.90 -0.47
N ARG A 177 -12.14 -2.85 -1.01
CA ARG A 177 -12.71 -3.87 -1.90
C ARG A 177 -13.13 -3.24 -3.21
N VAL A 178 -13.10 -4.02 -4.27
CA VAL A 178 -13.73 -3.61 -5.52
C VAL A 178 -15.19 -4.07 -5.51
N ARG A 179 -16.12 -3.14 -5.68
CA ARG A 179 -17.56 -3.38 -5.79
C ARG A 179 -18.10 -2.59 -6.95
N ASP A 180 -18.78 -3.27 -7.88
CA ASP A 180 -19.34 -2.64 -9.10
C ASP A 180 -18.29 -1.82 -9.89
N GLY A 181 -17.07 -2.36 -10.01
CA GLY A 181 -15.93 -1.72 -10.69
C GLY A 181 -15.37 -0.48 -9.99
N LYS A 182 -15.65 -0.29 -8.69
CA LYS A 182 -15.17 0.85 -7.90
C LYS A 182 -14.45 0.39 -6.65
N LEU A 183 -13.42 1.13 -6.30
CA LEU A 183 -12.73 0.97 -5.03
C LEU A 183 -13.61 1.53 -3.91
N VAL A 184 -13.94 0.69 -2.92
CA VAL A 184 -14.80 1.04 -1.78
C VAL A 184 -14.05 0.76 -0.49
N ASP A 185 -14.02 1.73 0.41
CA ASP A 185 -13.47 1.55 1.77
C ASP A 185 -14.27 0.46 2.50
N ALA A 186 -13.57 -0.57 2.93
CA ALA A 186 -14.08 -1.72 3.67
C ALA A 186 -13.39 -1.87 5.03
N THR A 187 -12.62 -0.89 5.47
CA THR A 187 -11.77 -0.97 6.66
C THR A 187 -12.54 -1.44 7.89
N ALA A 188 -13.72 -0.87 8.14
CA ALA A 188 -14.55 -1.25 9.29
C ALA A 188 -15.00 -2.73 9.28
N GLU A 189 -15.04 -3.39 8.12
CA GLU A 189 -15.37 -4.83 8.03
C GLU A 189 -14.23 -5.73 8.53
N PHE A 190 -13.01 -5.20 8.59
CA PHE A 190 -11.79 -5.92 8.98
C PHE A 190 -11.33 -5.60 10.39
N CYS A 191 -11.69 -4.46 10.93
CA CYS A 191 -11.38 -4.08 12.32
C CYS A 191 -11.98 -5.10 13.29
N GLY A 192 -11.25 -5.46 14.32
CA GLY A 192 -11.68 -6.47 15.30
C GLY A 192 -11.44 -7.94 14.92
N ARG A 193 -10.80 -8.22 13.78
CA ARG A 193 -10.48 -9.59 13.33
C ARG A 193 -9.17 -10.16 13.89
N ASN A 194 -8.57 -9.56 14.89
CA ASN A 194 -7.23 -9.92 15.40
C ASN A 194 -6.16 -9.96 14.30
N ASP A 195 -6.29 -9.12 13.28
CA ASP A 195 -5.27 -9.00 12.25
C ASP A 195 -4.13 -8.13 12.81
N PRO A 196 -2.88 -8.62 12.81
CA PRO A 196 -1.75 -7.88 13.35
C PRO A 196 -1.51 -6.54 12.67
N ARG A 197 -2.00 -6.33 11.45
CA ARG A 197 -1.91 -5.05 10.76
C ARG A 197 -2.74 -3.95 11.44
N PHE A 198 -3.79 -4.33 12.16
CA PHE A 198 -4.56 -3.41 13.02
C PHE A 198 -4.07 -3.41 14.47
N GLU A 199 -2.96 -4.09 14.74
CA GLU A 199 -2.36 -4.07 16.06
C GLU A 199 -1.98 -2.64 16.40
N ARG A 200 -2.77 -2.07 17.27
CA ARG A 200 -2.57 -0.72 17.77
C ARG A 200 -1.45 -0.78 18.78
N SER A 201 -0.48 0.11 18.64
CA SER A 201 0.57 0.28 19.65
C SER A 201 -0.12 0.53 20.99
N ASP A 202 -0.17 -0.48 21.86
CA ASP A 202 -0.63 -0.27 23.22
C ASP A 202 0.36 0.69 23.88
N LEU A 203 -0.13 1.89 24.18
CA LEU A 203 0.67 2.84 24.96
C LEU A 203 0.88 2.22 26.33
N ILE A 204 2.13 1.90 26.64
CA ILE A 204 2.47 1.35 27.95
C ILE A 204 2.35 2.42 29.04
N PRO A 205 2.22 2.04 30.33
CA PRO A 205 2.08 3.01 31.42
C PRO A 205 3.16 4.08 31.47
N GLU A 206 4.40 3.76 31.09
CA GLU A 206 5.50 4.71 30.98
C GLU A 206 5.27 5.77 29.90
N ASP A 207 4.70 5.40 28.76
CA ASP A 207 4.33 6.31 27.67
C ASP A 207 3.25 7.28 28.11
N LEU A 208 2.21 6.77 28.78
CA LEU A 208 1.12 7.59 29.33
C LEU A 208 1.63 8.57 30.40
N ASN A 209 2.61 8.17 31.21
CA ASN A 209 3.24 9.04 32.17
C ASN A 209 4.09 10.13 31.49
N SER A 210 4.82 9.77 30.43
CA SER A 210 5.59 10.72 29.62
C SER A 210 4.71 11.76 28.94
N LEU A 211 3.55 11.36 28.42
CA LEU A 211 2.56 12.28 27.85
C LEU A 211 2.02 13.28 28.90
N LYS A 212 1.77 12.83 30.13
CA LYS A 212 1.28 13.70 31.23
C LYS A 212 2.31 14.72 31.65
N ASN A 213 3.59 14.34 31.64
CA ASN A 213 4.72 15.16 32.07
C ASN A 213 5.42 15.83 30.86
N ALA A 214 4.75 15.91 29.72
CA ALA A 214 5.30 16.52 28.51
C ALA A 214 5.71 17.96 28.74
N GLY A 215 7.01 18.23 28.56
CA GLY A 215 7.63 19.53 28.79
C GLY A 215 8.57 19.57 29.99
N GLU A 216 8.67 18.49 30.77
CA GLU A 216 9.69 18.37 31.82
C GLU A 216 11.03 17.83 31.21
N PRO A 217 12.19 18.26 31.74
CA PRO A 217 13.49 17.76 31.28
C PRO A 217 13.62 16.25 31.47
N GLY A 218 14.06 15.53 30.44
CA GLY A 218 14.32 14.08 30.49
C GLY A 218 13.27 13.20 29.80
N HIS A 219 12.30 13.79 29.09
CA HIS A 219 11.30 13.08 28.30
C HIS A 219 11.62 13.14 26.79
N ASP A 220 12.79 12.65 26.38
CA ASP A 220 13.34 12.75 25.02
C ASP A 220 12.60 11.88 23.99
N ASN A 221 11.62 11.07 24.40
CA ASN A 221 10.89 10.14 23.52
C ASN A 221 9.46 10.61 23.18
N LEU A 222 9.13 11.86 23.48
CA LEU A 222 7.77 12.37 23.34
C LEU A 222 7.26 12.31 21.88
N ASP A 223 8.12 12.57 20.90
CA ASP A 223 7.71 12.59 19.50
C ASP A 223 7.31 11.20 19.00
N ASN A 224 7.99 10.13 19.45
CA ASN A 224 7.61 8.75 19.12
C ASN A 224 6.27 8.37 19.76
N ILE A 225 6.04 8.78 21.01
CA ILE A 225 4.78 8.52 21.72
C ILE A 225 3.62 9.27 21.05
N ILE A 226 3.84 10.52 20.65
CA ILE A 226 2.85 11.32 19.93
C ILE A 226 2.55 10.67 18.58
N SER A 227 3.56 10.24 17.82
CA SER A 227 3.36 9.55 16.55
C SER A 227 2.57 8.26 16.71
N ALA A 228 2.84 7.47 17.74
CA ALA A 228 2.07 6.26 18.05
C ALA A 228 0.60 6.59 18.39
N LEU A 229 0.38 7.67 19.13
CA LEU A 229 -0.96 8.14 19.48
C LEU A 229 -1.73 8.66 18.24
N GLU A 230 -1.07 9.38 17.34
CA GLU A 230 -1.64 9.81 16.05
C GLU A 230 -2.06 8.59 15.21
N ALA A 231 -1.17 7.60 15.03
CA ALA A 231 -1.48 6.38 14.29
C ALA A 231 -2.68 5.65 14.87
N ARG A 232 -2.70 5.48 16.20
CA ARG A 232 -3.77 4.80 16.91
C ARG A 232 -5.11 5.56 16.77
N THR A 233 -5.12 6.87 16.95
CA THR A 233 -6.31 7.70 16.77
C THR A 233 -6.84 7.59 15.34
N ALA A 234 -5.98 7.70 14.33
CA ALA A 234 -6.36 7.55 12.93
C ALA A 234 -6.91 6.15 12.62
N GLN A 235 -6.30 5.10 13.18
CA GLN A 235 -6.80 3.73 13.01
C GLN A 235 -8.20 3.56 13.61
N HIS A 236 -8.48 4.13 14.77
CA HIS A 236 -9.84 4.15 15.34
C HIS A 236 -10.83 4.88 14.42
N VAL A 237 -10.41 5.98 13.78
CA VAL A 237 -11.27 6.70 12.83
C VAL A 237 -11.56 5.84 11.60
N TYR A 238 -10.56 5.21 11.01
CA TYR A 238 -10.73 4.31 9.87
C TYR A 238 -11.61 3.10 10.20
N CYS A 239 -11.52 2.60 11.43
CA CYS A 239 -12.38 1.54 11.95
C CYS A 239 -13.78 2.01 12.34
N GLN A 240 -14.09 3.31 12.25
CA GLN A 240 -15.34 3.94 12.72
C GLN A 240 -15.59 3.75 14.22
N GLU A 241 -14.53 3.55 14.98
CA GLU A 241 -14.55 3.45 16.46
C GLU A 241 -14.36 4.84 17.07
N PHE A 242 -15.26 5.76 16.76
CA PHE A 242 -15.11 7.19 17.05
C PHE A 242 -14.99 7.52 18.54
N ASP A 243 -15.65 6.76 19.40
CA ASP A 243 -15.57 6.97 20.85
C ASP A 243 -14.19 6.59 21.40
N GLU A 244 -13.53 5.58 20.81
CA GLU A 244 -12.15 5.23 21.16
C GLU A 244 -11.16 6.29 20.65
N ALA A 245 -11.33 6.79 19.42
CA ALA A 245 -10.56 7.91 18.92
C ALA A 245 -10.64 9.16 19.83
N LEU A 246 -11.83 9.46 20.36
CA LEU A 246 -12.02 10.56 21.30
C LEU A 246 -11.37 10.30 22.67
N LYS A 247 -11.32 9.04 23.12
CA LYS A 247 -10.57 8.68 24.34
C LYS A 247 -9.07 8.91 24.15
N ASP A 248 -8.53 8.56 23.01
CA ASP A 248 -7.14 8.81 22.68
C ASP A 248 -6.80 10.29 22.70
N LEU A 249 -7.69 11.14 22.18
CA LEU A 249 -7.52 12.60 22.26
C LEU A 249 -7.44 13.13 23.69
N ASN A 250 -8.04 12.44 24.67
CA ASN A 250 -7.91 12.86 26.08
C ASN A 250 -6.53 12.56 26.68
N LEU A 251 -5.73 11.73 26.01
CA LEU A 251 -4.35 11.44 26.42
C LEU A 251 -3.38 12.54 25.96
N TRP A 252 -3.80 13.37 24.99
CA TRP A 252 -2.94 14.42 24.46
C TRP A 252 -2.64 15.52 25.50
N PRO A 253 -1.39 16.01 25.54
CA PRO A 253 -1.06 17.19 26.33
C PRO A 253 -1.95 18.38 25.98
N ALA A 254 -2.45 19.10 26.97
CA ALA A 254 -3.46 20.16 26.80
C ALA A 254 -3.07 21.18 25.71
N GLY A 255 -1.81 21.63 25.67
CA GLY A 255 -1.32 22.59 24.66
C GLY A 255 -1.22 22.04 23.22
N LYS A 256 -1.20 20.72 23.04
CA LYS A 256 -1.11 20.06 21.73
C LYS A 256 -2.48 19.58 21.23
N ARG A 257 -3.41 19.32 22.14
CA ARG A 257 -4.73 18.75 21.85
C ARG A 257 -5.57 19.60 20.89
N GLU A 258 -5.56 20.91 21.02
CA GLU A 258 -6.33 21.80 20.13
C GLU A 258 -5.79 21.79 18.69
N VAL A 259 -4.48 21.71 18.54
CA VAL A 259 -3.83 21.59 17.23
C VAL A 259 -4.22 20.26 16.61
N GLU A 260 -4.21 19.17 17.39
CA GLU A 260 -4.59 17.85 16.90
C GLU A 260 -6.07 17.77 16.50
N ILE A 261 -6.98 18.31 17.29
CA ILE A 261 -8.41 18.39 16.93
C ILE A 261 -8.59 19.07 15.58
N LYS A 262 -7.89 20.18 15.35
CA LYS A 262 -7.94 20.87 14.06
C LYS A 262 -7.39 20.01 12.93
N SER A 263 -6.24 19.38 13.13
CA SER A 263 -5.63 18.47 12.14
C SER A 263 -6.55 17.32 11.77
N LEU A 264 -7.19 16.69 12.77
CA LEU A 264 -8.15 15.60 12.54
C LEU A 264 -9.42 16.08 11.82
N LEU A 265 -9.91 17.28 12.12
CA LEU A 265 -11.04 17.85 11.39
C LEU A 265 -10.70 18.14 9.94
N ASP A 266 -9.52 18.69 9.68
CA ASP A 266 -9.04 18.97 8.32
C ASP A 266 -8.81 17.67 7.52
N ALA A 267 -8.34 16.62 8.17
CA ALA A 267 -8.01 15.34 7.54
C ALA A 267 -9.22 14.41 7.30
N PHE A 268 -10.08 14.30 8.30
CA PHE A 268 -11.14 13.30 8.33
C PHE A 268 -12.55 13.88 8.26
N GLY A 269 -12.68 15.20 8.38
CA GLY A 269 -13.98 15.85 8.58
C GLY A 269 -14.94 15.70 7.41
N GLU A 270 -14.43 15.59 6.20
CA GLU A 270 -15.23 15.37 4.98
C GLU A 270 -15.60 13.89 4.83
N GLU A 271 -14.65 13.00 5.02
CA GLU A 271 -14.83 11.55 4.83
C GLU A 271 -15.64 10.91 5.96
N TYR A 272 -15.50 11.43 7.22
CA TYR A 272 -16.15 10.90 8.43
C TYR A 272 -16.96 12.00 9.14
N PRO A 273 -18.11 12.43 8.61
CA PRO A 273 -18.87 13.56 9.14
C PRO A 273 -19.40 13.33 10.57
N GLU A 274 -19.69 12.08 10.95
CA GLU A 274 -20.10 11.73 12.32
C GLU A 274 -18.97 11.98 13.32
N PHE A 275 -17.74 11.54 12.97
CA PHE A 275 -16.55 11.82 13.79
C PHE A 275 -16.30 13.32 13.92
N ALA A 276 -16.41 14.06 12.83
CA ALA A 276 -16.24 15.51 12.85
C ALA A 276 -17.26 16.21 13.75
N ALA A 277 -18.50 15.75 13.78
CA ALA A 277 -19.53 16.28 14.69
C ALA A 277 -19.15 16.06 16.15
N LYS A 278 -18.75 14.84 16.52
CA LYS A 278 -18.29 14.50 17.88
C LYS A 278 -17.06 15.31 18.30
N LEU A 279 -16.10 15.52 17.38
CA LEU A 279 -14.92 16.34 17.63
C LEU A 279 -15.27 17.80 17.95
N ARG A 280 -16.19 18.41 17.17
CA ARG A 280 -16.64 19.80 17.42
C ARG A 280 -17.32 19.94 18.77
N GLU A 281 -18.16 18.99 19.18
CA GLU A 281 -18.78 18.97 20.50
C GLU A 281 -17.75 18.88 21.62
N THR A 282 -16.69 18.13 21.43
CA THR A 282 -15.60 17.98 22.40
C THR A 282 -14.79 19.27 22.53
N ALA A 283 -14.59 20.01 21.45
CA ALA A 283 -13.90 21.30 21.46
C ALA A 283 -14.69 22.42 22.17
N VAL A 284 -16.03 22.36 22.14
CA VAL A 284 -16.90 23.39 22.74
C VAL A 284 -17.08 23.21 24.25
N LYS A 285 -16.92 22.01 24.79
CA LYS A 285 -17.12 21.68 26.21
C LYS A 285 -15.98 22.15 27.16
N LYS A 286 -15.05 22.96 26.67
CA LYS A 286 -14.00 23.65 27.45
C LYS A 286 -14.39 25.11 27.68
#